data_ca11b216913d71453d6279a84ceb3f27
#
_entry.id   ca11b216913d71453d6279a84ceb3f27
#
_cell.length_a   1.000
_cell.length_b   1.000
_cell.length_c   1.000
_cell.angle_alpha   90.00
_cell.angle_beta   90.00
_cell.angle_gamma   90.00
#
_symmetry.space_group_name_H-M   'P 1'
#
loop_
_entity.id
_entity.type
_entity.pdbx_description
1 polymer ?
#
loop_
_entity_poly.entity_id
_entity_poly.type
_entity_poly.pdbx_seq_one_letter_code
_entity_poly.pdbx_strand_id
1 'polypeptide(L)'
;YDTDTASGFCWALPRAIASVFIFIAGVSLALSYSSGKVDFRHYAFRGLWIFMWGLAITFVTYAAVPYAYIRFGILHFMGLAAVLSYPLLKVRVMNLVLGFISIVLGFALKAVSAPYPYLIWLGVKPYFFHTLDYFPLFPWFGVLLVGIAAGNFFYPEHRRRIGLRELPHLEPLCFLGRHSLMIYLVHQPVLLLFVYFIGKMI
;
A
#
# COMPACT_ATOMS: atom_id res chain seq x y z
N TYR A 1 9.45 24.78 6.65
CA TYR A 1 10.32 23.97 5.79
C TYR A 1 9.64 23.91 4.43
N ASP A 2 10.13 24.72 3.49
CA ASP A 2 9.71 24.73 2.10
C ASP A 2 10.02 23.36 1.47
N THR A 3 8.98 22.65 1.06
CA THR A 3 9.06 21.36 0.40
C THR A 3 9.40 21.44 -1.09
N ASP A 4 9.92 22.57 -1.56
CA ASP A 4 10.31 22.77 -2.95
C ASP A 4 11.62 22.06 -3.35
N THR A 5 12.33 21.46 -2.39
CA THR A 5 13.52 20.63 -2.67
C THR A 5 13.19 19.19 -3.10
N ALA A 6 11.92 18.81 -3.15
CA ALA A 6 11.48 17.48 -3.59
C ALA A 6 11.04 17.45 -5.07
N SER A 7 11.59 18.31 -5.92
CA SER A 7 11.43 18.21 -7.37
C SER A 7 12.46 17.23 -7.94
N GLY A 8 12.04 16.31 -8.78
CA GLY A 8 12.93 15.37 -9.47
C GLY A 8 12.99 13.96 -8.84
N PHE A 9 14.17 13.39 -8.81
CA PHE A 9 14.43 11.99 -8.45
C PHE A 9 13.98 11.64 -7.02
N CYS A 10 14.25 12.50 -6.05
CA CYS A 10 13.89 12.30 -4.64
C CYS A 10 12.38 12.26 -4.41
N TRP A 11 11.59 12.91 -5.24
CA TRP A 11 10.13 12.87 -5.21
C TRP A 11 9.57 11.62 -5.90
N ALA A 12 10.18 11.23 -7.03
CA ALA A 12 9.69 10.13 -7.86
C ALA A 12 10.02 8.74 -7.26
N LEU A 13 11.21 8.58 -6.68
CA LEU A 13 11.70 7.31 -6.19
C LEU A 13 10.81 6.64 -5.11
N PRO A 14 10.39 7.32 -4.03
CA PRO A 14 9.52 6.70 -3.03
C PRO A 14 8.16 6.29 -3.61
N ARG A 15 7.63 7.07 -4.56
CA ARG A 15 6.36 6.76 -5.24
C ARG A 15 6.48 5.57 -6.18
N ALA A 16 7.60 5.47 -6.90
CA ALA A 16 7.89 4.32 -7.73
C ALA A 16 8.01 3.02 -6.90
N ILE A 17 8.75 3.07 -5.80
CA ILE A 17 8.90 1.94 -4.87
C ILE A 17 7.53 1.52 -4.31
N ALA A 18 6.73 2.48 -3.84
CA ALA A 18 5.39 2.22 -3.34
C ALA A 18 4.46 1.64 -4.43
N SER A 19 4.55 2.14 -5.67
CA SER A 19 3.78 1.62 -6.80
C SER A 19 4.12 0.15 -7.09
N VAL A 20 5.39 -0.19 -7.13
CA VAL A 20 5.86 -1.57 -7.34
C VAL A 20 5.40 -2.47 -6.18
N PHE A 21 5.54 -2.00 -4.94
CA PHE A 21 5.09 -2.74 -3.76
C PHE A 21 3.58 -3.03 -3.80
N ILE A 22 2.75 -2.02 -4.07
CA ILE A 22 1.29 -2.15 -4.14
C ILE A 22 0.89 -3.06 -5.32
N PHE A 23 1.56 -2.92 -6.47
CA PHE A 23 1.34 -3.79 -7.62
C PHE A 23 1.61 -5.26 -7.29
N ILE A 24 2.76 -5.57 -6.68
CA ILE A 24 3.13 -6.93 -6.27
C ILE A 24 2.14 -7.46 -5.22
N ALA A 25 1.66 -6.61 -4.31
CA ALA A 25 0.62 -7.00 -3.36
C ALA A 25 -0.68 -7.39 -4.07
N GLY A 26 -1.07 -6.67 -5.12
CA GLY A 26 -2.21 -7.03 -5.98
C GLY A 26 -2.03 -8.39 -6.67
N VAL A 27 -0.85 -8.64 -7.26
CA VAL A 27 -0.50 -9.95 -7.82
C VAL A 27 -0.62 -11.05 -6.76
N SER A 28 -0.09 -10.81 -5.56
CA SER A 28 -0.12 -11.77 -4.44
C SER A 28 -1.55 -12.10 -3.98
N LEU A 29 -2.44 -11.10 -3.94
CA LEU A 29 -3.86 -11.30 -3.61
C LEU A 29 -4.54 -12.19 -4.66
N ALA A 30 -4.30 -11.97 -5.95
CA ALA A 30 -4.83 -12.80 -7.02
C ALA A 30 -4.31 -14.24 -6.94
N LEU A 31 -3.02 -14.44 -6.67
CA LEU A 31 -2.41 -15.76 -6.47
C LEU A 31 -3.00 -16.50 -5.26
N SER A 32 -3.16 -15.79 -4.13
CA SER A 32 -3.78 -16.34 -2.93
C SER A 32 -5.21 -16.80 -3.22
N TYR A 33 -5.98 -16.00 -3.96
CA TYR A 33 -7.35 -16.33 -4.36
C TYR A 33 -7.37 -17.54 -5.30
N SER A 34 -6.49 -17.59 -6.31
CA SER A 34 -6.42 -18.67 -7.27
C SER A 34 -6.05 -20.02 -6.63
N SER A 35 -5.46 -20.04 -5.43
CA SER A 35 -5.17 -21.27 -4.69
C SER A 35 -6.42 -22.01 -4.19
N GLY A 36 -7.59 -21.38 -4.23
CA GLY A 36 -8.89 -21.96 -3.87
C GLY A 36 -9.07 -22.27 -2.38
N LYS A 37 -8.07 -21.96 -1.55
CA LYS A 37 -8.03 -22.32 -0.12
C LYS A 37 -8.51 -21.24 0.82
N VAL A 38 -8.94 -20.07 0.28
CA VAL A 38 -9.08 -18.85 1.08
C VAL A 38 -10.43 -18.16 0.85
N ASP A 39 -11.25 -18.10 1.90
CA ASP A 39 -12.56 -17.46 1.93
C ASP A 39 -12.49 -15.96 2.21
N PHE A 40 -13.60 -15.25 2.00
CA PHE A 40 -13.75 -13.81 2.33
C PHE A 40 -13.35 -13.50 3.79
N ARG A 41 -13.71 -14.37 4.73
CA ARG A 41 -13.38 -14.20 6.15
C ARG A 41 -11.87 -14.08 6.38
N HIS A 42 -11.07 -14.84 5.64
CA HIS A 42 -9.61 -14.76 5.73
C HIS A 42 -9.08 -13.41 5.23
N TYR A 43 -9.60 -12.92 4.07
CA TYR A 43 -9.21 -11.61 3.54
C TYR A 43 -9.63 -10.48 4.48
N ALA A 44 -10.86 -10.55 5.01
CA ALA A 44 -11.39 -9.57 5.94
C ALA A 44 -10.57 -9.54 7.24
N PHE A 45 -10.28 -10.71 7.83
CA PHE A 45 -9.50 -10.80 9.06
C PHE A 45 -8.06 -10.30 8.87
N ARG A 46 -7.41 -10.72 7.78
CA ARG A 46 -6.06 -10.27 7.44
C ARG A 46 -6.01 -8.76 7.16
N GLY A 47 -6.99 -8.25 6.41
CA GLY A 47 -7.10 -6.82 6.12
C GLY A 47 -7.34 -6.01 7.38
N LEU A 48 -8.25 -6.47 8.25
CA LEU A 48 -8.51 -5.84 9.54
C LEU A 48 -7.27 -5.84 10.44
N TRP A 49 -6.54 -6.95 10.50
CA TRP A 49 -5.30 -7.04 11.27
C TRP A 49 -4.24 -6.05 10.81
N ILE A 50 -4.04 -5.92 9.49
CA ILE A 50 -3.12 -4.93 8.92
C ILE A 50 -3.60 -3.50 9.22
N PHE A 51 -4.91 -3.25 9.12
CA PHE A 51 -5.49 -1.95 9.42
C PHE A 51 -5.32 -1.57 10.90
N MET A 52 -5.47 -2.51 11.82
CA MET A 52 -5.22 -2.31 13.25
C MET A 52 -3.78 -1.92 13.55
N TRP A 53 -2.79 -2.52 12.86
CA TRP A 53 -1.40 -2.06 12.93
C TRP A 53 -1.23 -0.64 12.40
N GLY A 54 -1.98 -0.27 11.35
CA GLY A 54 -2.05 1.11 10.88
C GLY A 54 -2.51 2.07 11.98
N LEU A 55 -3.60 1.73 12.69
CA LEU A 55 -4.12 2.53 13.82
C LEU A 55 -3.11 2.60 14.98
N ALA A 56 -2.39 1.51 15.26
CA ALA A 56 -1.34 1.53 16.28
C ALA A 56 -0.23 2.54 15.92
N ILE A 57 0.22 2.57 14.67
CA ILE A 57 1.19 3.57 14.20
C ILE A 57 0.61 4.99 14.25
N THR A 58 -0.67 5.18 13.91
CA THR A 58 -1.34 6.48 14.06
C THR A 58 -1.27 6.95 15.51
N PHE A 59 -1.58 6.09 16.46
CA PHE A 59 -1.53 6.43 17.88
C PHE A 59 -0.11 6.79 18.34
N VAL A 60 0.88 6.00 17.98
CA VAL A 60 2.29 6.26 18.30
C VAL A 60 2.78 7.57 17.70
N THR A 61 2.48 7.81 16.41
CA THR A 61 2.89 9.05 15.75
C THR A 61 2.14 10.26 16.25
N TYR A 62 0.87 10.12 16.68
CA TYR A 62 0.12 11.19 17.33
C TYR A 62 0.75 11.59 18.67
N ALA A 63 1.20 10.61 19.47
CA ALA A 63 1.89 10.88 20.73
C ALA A 63 3.28 11.52 20.53
N ALA A 64 4.02 11.13 19.46
CA ALA A 64 5.37 11.61 19.21
C ALA A 64 5.42 12.95 18.43
N VAL A 65 4.55 13.13 17.43
CA VAL A 65 4.52 14.28 16.51
C VAL A 65 3.08 14.70 16.23
N PRO A 66 2.38 15.36 17.17
CA PRO A 66 0.93 15.63 17.08
C PRO A 66 0.49 16.45 15.86
N TYR A 67 1.36 17.32 15.33
CA TYR A 67 1.06 18.19 14.19
C TYR A 67 1.27 17.50 12.82
N ALA A 68 1.94 16.34 12.76
CA ALA A 68 2.23 15.63 11.51
C ALA A 68 1.98 14.11 11.59
N TYR A 69 1.14 13.65 12.54
CA TYR A 69 0.87 12.22 12.71
C TYR A 69 0.26 11.56 11.47
N ILE A 70 0.46 10.26 11.34
CA ILE A 70 -0.06 9.49 10.20
C ILE A 70 -1.57 9.31 10.38
N ARG A 71 -2.36 9.95 9.51
CA ARG A 71 -3.82 9.85 9.51
C ARG A 71 -4.33 8.69 8.67
N PHE A 72 -3.75 8.50 7.50
CA PHE A 72 -4.07 7.40 6.58
C PHE A 72 -2.83 7.03 5.77
N GLY A 73 -2.01 6.16 6.32
CA GLY A 73 -0.77 5.67 5.71
C GLY A 73 -0.95 4.36 4.95
N ILE A 74 0.17 3.80 4.47
CA ILE A 74 0.18 2.61 3.62
C ILE A 74 -0.47 1.38 4.28
N LEU A 75 -0.36 1.21 5.61
CA LEU A 75 -0.99 0.07 6.30
C LEU A 75 -2.52 0.20 6.34
N HIS A 76 -3.05 1.42 6.55
CA HIS A 76 -4.49 1.66 6.46
C HIS A 76 -5.00 1.34 5.07
N PHE A 77 -4.30 1.84 4.05
CA PHE A 77 -4.60 1.55 2.65
C PHE A 77 -4.57 0.05 2.37
N MET A 78 -3.49 -0.66 2.73
CA MET A 78 -3.34 -2.09 2.45
C MET A 78 -4.40 -2.95 3.15
N GLY A 79 -4.73 -2.60 4.41
CA GLY A 79 -5.79 -3.28 5.15
C GLY A 79 -7.15 -3.12 4.49
N LEU A 80 -7.52 -1.88 4.15
CA LEU A 80 -8.78 -1.56 3.47
C LEU A 80 -8.84 -2.17 2.06
N ALA A 81 -7.77 -2.02 1.29
CA ALA A 81 -7.67 -2.49 -0.09
C ALA A 81 -7.77 -4.02 -0.19
N ALA A 82 -7.20 -4.78 0.77
CA ALA A 82 -7.34 -6.23 0.82
C ALA A 82 -8.80 -6.68 0.94
N VAL A 83 -9.60 -5.98 1.74
CA VAL A 83 -11.02 -6.29 1.90
C VAL A 83 -11.82 -5.88 0.66
N LEU A 84 -11.62 -4.65 0.18
CA LEU A 84 -12.35 -4.11 -0.97
C LEU A 84 -12.04 -4.85 -2.28
N SER A 85 -10.84 -5.41 -2.42
CA SER A 85 -10.45 -6.13 -3.62
C SER A 85 -11.10 -7.51 -3.75
N TYR A 86 -11.60 -8.10 -2.65
CA TYR A 86 -12.10 -9.49 -2.66
C TYR A 86 -13.14 -9.78 -3.76
N PRO A 87 -14.21 -8.99 -3.95
CA PRO A 87 -15.18 -9.23 -5.01
C PRO A 87 -14.58 -9.09 -6.41
N LEU A 88 -13.50 -8.34 -6.54
CA LEU A 88 -12.81 -8.04 -7.80
C LEU A 88 -11.75 -9.09 -8.16
N LEU A 89 -11.36 -9.99 -7.23
CA LEU A 89 -10.32 -10.99 -7.47
C LEU A 89 -10.65 -11.95 -8.62
N LYS A 90 -11.95 -12.19 -8.89
CA LYS A 90 -12.41 -13.07 -9.97
C LYS A 90 -12.33 -12.42 -11.37
N VAL A 91 -12.31 -11.11 -11.45
CA VAL A 91 -12.56 -10.38 -12.70
C VAL A 91 -11.24 -9.88 -13.28
N ARG A 92 -10.93 -10.27 -14.52
CA ARG A 92 -9.63 -9.94 -15.16
C ARG A 92 -9.66 -8.55 -15.81
N VAL A 93 -10.48 -8.42 -16.85
CA VAL A 93 -10.53 -7.20 -17.68
C VAL A 93 -11.11 -6.02 -16.92
N MET A 94 -12.16 -6.27 -16.12
CA MET A 94 -12.79 -5.23 -15.31
C MET A 94 -11.80 -4.56 -14.36
N ASN A 95 -10.83 -5.32 -13.81
CA ASN A 95 -9.81 -4.77 -12.93
C ASN A 95 -8.87 -3.78 -13.63
N LEU A 96 -8.61 -3.95 -14.93
CA LEU A 96 -7.84 -2.97 -15.71
C LEU A 96 -8.64 -1.69 -15.89
N VAL A 97 -9.94 -1.81 -16.24
CA VAL A 97 -10.83 -0.66 -16.43
C VAL A 97 -11.01 0.10 -15.11
N LEU A 98 -11.38 -0.61 -14.04
CA LEU A 98 -11.57 0.00 -12.72
C LEU A 98 -10.24 0.55 -12.16
N GLY A 99 -9.12 -0.12 -12.46
CA GLY A 99 -7.78 0.35 -12.12
C GLY A 99 -7.47 1.68 -12.79
N PHE A 100 -7.71 1.79 -14.09
CA PHE A 100 -7.53 3.03 -14.83
C PHE A 100 -8.44 4.15 -14.30
N ILE A 101 -9.74 3.87 -14.13
CA ILE A 101 -10.70 4.82 -13.57
C ILE A 101 -10.24 5.30 -12.18
N SER A 102 -9.77 4.39 -11.32
CA SER A 102 -9.28 4.72 -9.97
C SER A 102 -8.05 5.62 -10.02
N ILE A 103 -7.14 5.41 -10.97
CA ILE A 103 -5.96 6.25 -11.17
C ILE A 103 -6.37 7.66 -11.63
N VAL A 104 -7.23 7.76 -12.64
CA VAL A 104 -7.73 9.03 -13.16
C VAL A 104 -8.49 9.80 -12.07
N LEU A 105 -9.36 9.11 -11.32
CA LEU A 105 -10.09 9.69 -10.19
C LEU A 105 -9.13 10.22 -9.12
N GLY A 106 -8.06 9.50 -8.82
CA GLY A 106 -7.05 9.95 -7.86
C GLY A 106 -6.36 11.25 -8.30
N PHE A 107 -6.11 11.44 -9.60
CA PHE A 107 -5.58 12.70 -10.11
C PHE A 107 -6.63 13.83 -10.03
N ALA A 108 -7.89 13.54 -10.35
CA ALA A 108 -8.98 14.52 -10.23
C ALA A 108 -9.19 14.95 -8.77
N LEU A 109 -9.18 14.02 -7.82
CA LEU A 109 -9.36 14.30 -6.40
C LEU A 109 -8.22 15.13 -5.79
N LYS A 110 -7.01 15.08 -6.34
CA LYS A 110 -5.90 15.94 -5.89
C LYS A 110 -6.15 17.41 -6.13
N ALA A 111 -6.94 17.77 -7.14
CA ALA A 111 -7.31 19.15 -7.45
C ALA A 111 -8.40 19.69 -6.52
N VAL A 112 -9.05 18.82 -5.75
CA VAL A 112 -10.14 19.18 -4.84
C VAL A 112 -9.61 19.24 -3.41
N SER A 113 -9.86 20.38 -2.74
CA SER A 113 -9.61 20.52 -1.31
C SER A 113 -10.95 20.70 -0.59
N ALA A 114 -11.12 20.04 0.55
CA ALA A 114 -12.32 20.15 1.36
C ALA A 114 -12.00 20.67 2.76
N PRO A 115 -12.90 21.46 3.38
CA PRO A 115 -12.67 21.97 4.74
C PRO A 115 -12.70 20.86 5.81
N TYR A 116 -13.22 19.68 5.47
CA TYR A 116 -13.44 18.57 6.40
C TYR A 116 -12.46 17.42 6.19
N PRO A 117 -11.97 16.77 7.27
CA PRO A 117 -11.00 15.67 7.18
C PRO A 117 -11.60 14.32 6.81
N TYR A 118 -12.93 14.19 6.66
CA TYR A 118 -13.61 12.89 6.48
C TYR A 118 -13.29 12.21 5.14
N LEU A 119 -12.84 12.95 4.14
CA LEU A 119 -12.55 12.43 2.80
C LEU A 119 -11.06 12.15 2.56
N ILE A 120 -10.22 12.25 3.61
CA ILE A 120 -8.78 12.01 3.52
C ILE A 120 -8.49 10.60 2.96
N TRP A 121 -9.23 9.60 3.41
CA TRP A 121 -9.04 8.22 2.96
C TRP A 121 -9.33 8.00 1.47
N LEU A 122 -10.17 8.82 0.84
CA LEU A 122 -10.45 8.79 -0.59
C LEU A 122 -9.39 9.51 -1.44
N GLY A 123 -8.73 10.55 -0.90
CA GLY A 123 -7.72 11.32 -1.62
C GLY A 123 -7.94 12.84 -1.60
N VAL A 124 -9.03 13.32 -1.00
CA VAL A 124 -9.31 14.74 -0.83
C VAL A 124 -8.60 15.27 0.40
N LYS A 125 -7.74 16.27 0.22
CA LYS A 125 -6.95 16.84 1.31
C LYS A 125 -7.65 18.06 1.92
N PRO A 126 -7.61 18.23 3.26
CA PRO A 126 -7.98 19.50 3.87
C PRO A 126 -6.93 20.59 3.56
N TYR A 127 -7.32 21.88 3.69
CA TYR A 127 -6.48 23.02 3.38
C TYR A 127 -5.13 23.02 4.12
N PHE A 128 -5.12 22.60 5.38
CA PHE A 128 -3.89 22.48 6.19
C PHE A 128 -3.65 21.00 6.51
N PHE A 129 -2.98 20.32 5.60
CA PHE A 129 -2.73 18.87 5.70
C PHE A 129 -1.25 18.56 5.78
N HIS A 130 -0.78 18.23 7.00
CA HIS A 130 0.56 17.74 7.26
C HIS A 130 0.48 16.33 7.81
N THR A 131 1.26 15.41 7.27
CA THR A 131 1.34 14.03 7.72
C THR A 131 2.64 13.40 7.27
N LEU A 132 3.22 12.52 8.09
CA LEU A 132 4.46 11.81 7.77
C LEU A 132 4.28 10.80 6.64
N ASP A 133 3.08 10.21 6.53
CA ASP A 133 2.78 9.20 5.51
C ASP A 133 1.33 9.37 5.03
N TYR A 134 1.11 9.24 3.71
CA TYR A 134 -0.21 9.41 3.11
C TYR A 134 -0.42 8.57 1.85
N PHE A 135 -1.25 7.55 2.00
CA PHE A 135 -1.65 6.64 0.93
C PHE A 135 -3.18 6.54 0.83
N PRO A 136 -3.85 7.53 0.22
CA PRO A 136 -5.29 7.48 0.05
C PRO A 136 -5.71 6.35 -0.88
N LEU A 137 -6.99 5.96 -0.82
CA LEU A 137 -7.53 4.91 -1.67
C LEU A 137 -7.26 5.20 -3.16
N PHE A 138 -7.58 6.41 -3.63
CA PHE A 138 -7.27 6.83 -4.99
C PHE A 138 -6.00 7.70 -5.03
N PRO A 139 -5.04 7.42 -5.92
CA PRO A 139 -5.01 6.47 -7.05
C PRO A 139 -4.52 5.05 -6.72
N TRP A 140 -4.07 4.77 -5.51
CA TRP A 140 -3.30 3.57 -5.15
C TRP A 140 -4.09 2.26 -5.31
N PHE A 141 -5.40 2.31 -5.09
CA PHE A 141 -6.27 1.15 -5.36
C PHE A 141 -6.27 0.76 -6.83
N GLY A 142 -6.13 1.75 -7.74
CA GLY A 142 -5.95 1.48 -9.16
C GLY A 142 -4.69 0.67 -9.46
N VAL A 143 -3.57 1.01 -8.83
CA VAL A 143 -2.30 0.26 -8.98
C VAL A 143 -2.46 -1.18 -8.46
N LEU A 144 -3.15 -1.37 -7.33
CA LEU A 144 -3.47 -2.69 -6.79
C LEU A 144 -4.31 -3.51 -7.77
N LEU A 145 -5.36 -2.92 -8.36
CA LEU A 145 -6.26 -3.60 -9.31
C LEU A 145 -5.51 -4.01 -10.58
N VAL A 146 -4.61 -3.19 -11.09
CA VAL A 146 -3.72 -3.56 -12.21
C VAL A 146 -2.84 -4.75 -11.83
N GLY A 147 -2.31 -4.78 -10.59
CA GLY A 147 -1.58 -5.92 -10.06
C GLY A 147 -2.43 -7.20 -9.99
N ILE A 148 -3.69 -7.09 -9.52
CA ILE A 148 -4.64 -8.23 -9.50
C ILE A 148 -4.90 -8.73 -10.94
N ALA A 149 -5.13 -7.84 -11.88
CA ALA A 149 -5.34 -8.20 -13.28
C ALA A 149 -4.13 -8.93 -13.88
N ALA A 150 -2.92 -8.44 -13.59
CA ALA A 150 -1.67 -9.09 -14.00
C ALA A 150 -1.54 -10.49 -13.37
N GLY A 151 -1.82 -10.63 -12.06
CA GLY A 151 -1.84 -11.92 -11.39
C GLY A 151 -2.80 -12.91 -12.06
N ASN A 152 -4.03 -12.49 -12.34
CA ASN A 152 -5.03 -13.29 -13.01
C ASN A 152 -4.66 -13.64 -14.47
N PHE A 153 -3.88 -12.80 -15.14
CA PHE A 153 -3.39 -13.04 -16.49
C PHE A 153 -2.28 -14.09 -16.53
N PHE A 154 -1.32 -13.99 -15.62
CA PHE A 154 -0.17 -14.91 -15.56
C PHE A 154 -0.48 -16.27 -14.90
N TYR A 155 -1.55 -16.33 -14.04
CA TYR A 155 -1.94 -17.51 -13.30
C TYR A 155 -3.44 -17.84 -13.44
N PRO A 156 -3.93 -18.16 -14.67
CA PRO A 156 -5.31 -18.53 -14.87
C PRO A 156 -5.58 -19.91 -14.26
N GLU A 157 -6.68 -20.03 -13.51
CA GLU A 157 -7.25 -21.32 -13.06
C GLU A 157 -6.23 -22.29 -12.42
N HIS A 158 -5.41 -21.82 -11.48
CA HIS A 158 -4.40 -22.62 -10.77
C HIS A 158 -3.24 -23.12 -11.65
N ARG A 159 -3.18 -22.76 -12.92
CA ARG A 159 -2.10 -23.17 -13.84
C ARG A 159 -1.19 -21.97 -14.14
N ARG A 160 0.10 -22.19 -13.97
CA ARG A 160 1.10 -21.18 -14.39
C ARG A 160 1.14 -21.12 -15.91
N ARG A 161 0.87 -19.98 -16.53
CA ARG A 161 1.13 -19.77 -17.97
C ARG A 161 2.60 -19.73 -18.29
N ILE A 162 3.42 -19.27 -17.35
CA ILE A 162 4.88 -19.18 -17.50
C ILE A 162 5.49 -20.27 -16.63
N GLY A 163 6.16 -21.22 -17.25
CA GLY A 163 6.95 -22.25 -16.58
C GLY A 163 8.21 -21.64 -15.98
N LEU A 164 8.06 -20.94 -14.84
CA LEU A 164 9.23 -20.52 -14.08
C LEU A 164 9.88 -21.76 -13.47
N ARG A 165 11.13 -21.98 -13.82
CA ARG A 165 11.96 -23.02 -13.23
C ARG A 165 12.08 -22.73 -11.73
N GLU A 166 11.90 -23.72 -10.89
CA GLU A 166 12.13 -23.55 -9.46
C GLU A 166 13.61 -23.18 -9.26
N LEU A 167 13.83 -21.98 -8.73
CA LEU A 167 15.16 -21.49 -8.42
C LEU A 167 15.43 -21.79 -6.95
N PRO A 168 16.25 -22.81 -6.63
CA PRO A 168 16.46 -23.26 -5.24
C PRO A 168 17.11 -22.21 -4.35
N HIS A 169 17.69 -21.15 -4.92
CA HIS A 169 18.36 -20.09 -4.17
C HIS A 169 17.43 -18.92 -3.73
N LEU A 170 16.10 -19.01 -3.97
CA LEU A 170 15.16 -17.94 -3.61
C LEU A 170 14.53 -18.10 -2.21
N GLU A 171 14.91 -19.12 -1.44
CA GLU A 171 14.39 -19.31 -0.08
C GLU A 171 14.56 -18.09 0.84
N PRO A 172 15.72 -17.37 0.86
CA PRO A 172 15.86 -16.18 1.68
C PRO A 172 14.91 -15.06 1.25
N LEU A 173 14.68 -14.91 -0.07
CA LEU A 173 13.75 -13.91 -0.61
C LEU A 173 12.31 -14.24 -0.22
N CYS A 174 11.93 -15.52 -0.25
CA CYS A 174 10.63 -15.97 0.20
C CYS A 174 10.43 -15.75 1.70
N PHE A 175 11.48 -15.95 2.51
CA PHE A 175 11.46 -15.65 3.94
C PHE A 175 11.23 -14.15 4.20
N LEU A 176 11.99 -13.27 3.53
CA LEU A 176 11.80 -11.82 3.60
C LEU A 176 10.39 -11.41 3.17
N GLY A 177 9.88 -12.00 2.09
CA GLY A 177 8.52 -11.73 1.63
C GLY A 177 7.43 -12.13 2.64
N ARG A 178 7.59 -13.25 3.32
CA ARG A 178 6.65 -13.71 4.37
C ARG A 178 6.66 -12.80 5.59
N HIS A 179 7.81 -12.20 5.92
CA HIS A 179 7.99 -11.34 7.08
C HIS A 179 8.01 -9.84 6.71
N SER A 180 7.65 -9.49 5.49
CA SER A 180 7.71 -8.12 4.96
C SER A 180 6.97 -7.09 5.84
N LEU A 181 5.83 -7.46 6.41
CA LEU A 181 5.08 -6.60 7.33
C LEU A 181 5.85 -6.33 8.63
N MET A 182 6.46 -7.37 9.22
CA MET A 182 7.30 -7.23 10.42
C MET A 182 8.52 -6.35 10.14
N ILE A 183 9.18 -6.59 9.01
CA ILE A 183 10.34 -5.79 8.58
C ILE A 183 9.91 -4.33 8.40
N TYR A 184 8.77 -4.09 7.77
CA TYR A 184 8.21 -2.74 7.60
C TYR A 184 7.91 -2.06 8.94
N LEU A 185 7.34 -2.78 9.91
CA LEU A 185 7.02 -2.22 11.23
C LEU A 185 8.28 -1.89 12.05
N VAL A 186 9.31 -2.73 11.95
CA VAL A 186 10.54 -2.58 12.75
C VAL A 186 11.51 -1.57 12.14
N HIS A 187 11.62 -1.49 10.79
CA HIS A 187 12.62 -0.61 10.17
C HIS A 187 12.33 0.88 10.43
N GLN A 188 11.07 1.32 10.48
CA GLN A 188 10.72 2.73 10.71
C GLN A 188 11.19 3.24 12.08
N PRO A 189 10.86 2.60 13.22
CA PRO A 189 11.40 2.99 14.52
C PRO A 189 12.93 2.95 14.58
N VAL A 190 13.55 1.92 13.97
CA VAL A 190 15.01 1.78 13.94
C VAL A 190 15.66 2.94 13.19
N LEU A 191 15.15 3.32 12.02
CA LEU A 191 15.65 4.46 11.26
C LEU A 191 15.46 5.79 12.01
N LEU A 192 14.31 5.98 12.66
CA LEU A 192 14.06 7.18 13.47
C LEU A 192 15.02 7.29 14.65
N LEU A 193 15.28 6.18 15.36
CA LEU A 193 16.28 6.14 16.42
C LEU A 193 17.68 6.43 15.88
N PHE A 194 18.03 5.85 14.75
CA PHE A 194 19.35 6.07 14.12
C PHE A 194 19.55 7.55 13.75
N VAL A 195 18.57 8.17 13.10
CA VAL A 195 18.60 9.60 12.74
C VAL A 195 18.65 10.48 14.00
N TYR A 196 17.90 10.12 15.04
CA TYR A 196 17.91 10.84 16.31
C TYR A 196 19.30 10.81 16.99
N PHE A 197 19.96 9.65 17.01
CA PHE A 197 21.29 9.53 17.58
C PHE A 197 22.35 10.29 16.76
N ILE A 198 22.30 10.21 15.42
CA ILE A 198 23.23 10.97 14.56
C ILE A 198 23.01 12.46 14.75
N GLY A 199 21.76 12.94 14.80
CA GLY A 199 21.45 14.36 15.01
C GLY A 199 21.87 14.90 16.39
N LYS A 200 22.15 14.02 17.36
CA LYS A 200 22.75 14.39 18.67
C LYS A 200 24.28 14.40 18.66
N MET A 201 24.90 13.73 17.67
CA MET A 201 26.37 13.64 17.56
C MET A 201 26.97 14.75 16.69
N ILE A 202 26.13 15.47 15.91
CA ILE A 202 26.48 16.64 15.11
C ILE A 202 25.99 17.90 15.82
#